data_9bae45b9729cc33e3b1e20fe3097f48e
#
_entry.id   9bae45b9729cc33e3b1e20fe3097f48e
#
_cell.length_a   1.000
_cell.length_b   1.000
_cell.length_c   1.000
_cell.angle_alpha   90.00
_cell.angle_beta   90.00
_cell.angle_gamma   90.00
#
_symmetry.space_group_name_H-M   'P 1'
#
loop_
_entity.id
_entity.type
_entity.pdbx_description
1 polymer ?
#
loop_
_entity_poly.entity_id
_entity_poly.type
_entity_poly.pdbx_seq_one_letter_code
_entity_poly.pdbx_strand_id
1 'polypeptide(L)'
;MKVSIIGASGYAGEELIRLLHGHPHAEIVHLTSERHTGEKISKLYPHLTYIYDNILDSMEDVRRIAEDSDVLFIALPHGHAMKLVKAIPGLPVHIIDLGADYRFADTSVYESWYHVPHTDPEAERVYGLSELYRDAIRGAHLIGNAGCYTTASILALTPLVQKHLVQMDSILIDAVSGVSGAGRTPKESTHFPEFYDSFTAYGAVSHRHTPEIEQALSEQAGEPVTINFTPHLAPIARGILATCYARLADGVTEEDVDAAFAARYADEFFIRLLGRGAYPSTKYVRGTNYCDIAWHIDPRTHRVIVFSAIDNLVKGAAGQAIQNMNIALGLDERTGLDLVPMYP
;
A
#
# COMPACT_ATOMS: atom_id res chain seq x y z
N MET A 1 -21.29 9.97 0.88
CA MET A 1 -20.27 10.41 1.84
C MET A 1 -19.36 11.43 1.18
N LYS A 2 -18.96 12.44 1.93
CA LYS A 2 -18.05 13.49 1.47
C LYS A 2 -16.61 13.07 1.73
N VAL A 3 -15.80 13.13 0.70
CA VAL A 3 -14.40 12.67 0.76
C VAL A 3 -13.49 13.83 0.39
N SER A 4 -12.41 14.01 1.14
CA SER A 4 -11.38 15.00 0.85
C SER A 4 -10.02 14.37 0.73
N ILE A 5 -9.16 14.93 -0.15
CA ILE A 5 -7.82 14.41 -0.42
C ILE A 5 -6.79 15.51 -0.11
N ILE A 6 -6.01 15.29 0.94
CA ILE A 6 -4.87 16.14 1.29
C ILE A 6 -3.65 15.63 0.50
N GLY A 7 -3.10 16.49 -0.36
CA GLY A 7 -1.98 16.12 -1.24
C GLY A 7 -2.40 15.57 -2.61
N ALA A 8 -3.49 16.06 -3.16
CA ALA A 8 -4.05 15.63 -4.46
C ALA A 8 -3.10 15.80 -5.66
N SER A 9 -2.05 16.59 -5.53
CA SER A 9 -1.05 16.83 -6.60
C SER A 9 0.02 15.74 -6.73
N GLY A 10 0.05 14.74 -5.84
CA GLY A 10 0.91 13.55 -5.95
C GLY A 10 0.28 12.43 -6.79
N TYR A 11 1.05 11.41 -7.18
CA TYR A 11 0.52 10.26 -7.93
C TYR A 11 -0.53 9.47 -7.15
N ALA A 12 -0.35 9.28 -5.83
CA ALA A 12 -1.35 8.59 -5.01
C ALA A 12 -2.65 9.42 -4.88
N GLY A 13 -2.53 10.77 -4.78
CA GLY A 13 -3.68 11.67 -4.74
C GLY A 13 -4.47 11.67 -6.05
N GLU A 14 -3.78 11.70 -7.18
CA GLU A 14 -4.41 11.60 -8.50
C GLU A 14 -5.10 10.24 -8.69
N GLU A 15 -4.46 9.17 -8.27
CA GLU A 15 -5.04 7.82 -8.34
C GLU A 15 -6.28 7.67 -7.44
N LEU A 16 -6.30 8.32 -6.27
CA LEU A 16 -7.52 8.41 -5.44
C LEU A 16 -8.65 9.12 -6.20
N ILE A 17 -8.36 10.23 -6.90
CA ILE A 17 -9.37 10.95 -7.71
C ILE A 17 -9.94 10.00 -8.79
N ARG A 18 -9.06 9.29 -9.51
CA ARG A 18 -9.46 8.36 -10.58
C ARG A 18 -10.38 7.25 -10.06
N LEU A 19 -10.03 6.64 -8.94
CA LEU A 19 -10.80 5.52 -8.37
C LEU A 19 -12.10 5.99 -7.72
N LEU A 20 -12.07 7.09 -6.96
CA LEU A 20 -13.24 7.66 -6.30
C LEU A 20 -14.27 8.21 -7.30
N HIS A 21 -13.85 8.58 -8.52
CA HIS A 21 -14.77 9.00 -9.59
C HIS A 21 -15.81 7.92 -9.92
N GLY A 22 -15.41 6.65 -9.88
CA GLY A 22 -16.30 5.51 -10.09
C GLY A 22 -16.99 4.98 -8.85
N HIS A 23 -16.74 5.56 -7.68
CA HIS A 23 -17.26 5.06 -6.42
C HIS A 23 -18.71 5.56 -6.17
N PRO A 24 -19.72 4.66 -6.07
CA PRO A 24 -21.14 5.07 -6.10
C PRO A 24 -21.59 5.88 -4.88
N HIS A 25 -20.81 5.86 -3.79
CA HIS A 25 -21.17 6.51 -2.52
C HIS A 25 -20.25 7.66 -2.15
N ALA A 26 -19.17 7.91 -2.92
CA ALA A 26 -18.19 8.95 -2.60
C ALA A 26 -18.39 10.20 -3.47
N GLU A 27 -18.35 11.37 -2.84
CA GLU A 27 -18.29 12.68 -3.48
C GLU A 27 -17.02 13.39 -3.03
N ILE A 28 -16.13 13.72 -3.98
CA ILE A 28 -14.91 14.48 -3.69
C ILE A 28 -15.28 15.95 -3.49
N VAL A 29 -15.15 16.44 -2.25
CA VAL A 29 -15.51 17.82 -1.91
C VAL A 29 -14.31 18.76 -1.84
N HIS A 30 -13.16 18.30 -1.35
CA HIS A 30 -11.93 19.09 -1.25
C HIS A 30 -10.73 18.34 -1.80
N LEU A 31 -9.89 19.05 -2.54
CA LEU A 31 -8.59 18.61 -3.03
C LEU A 31 -7.54 19.63 -2.61
N THR A 32 -6.48 19.25 -1.91
CA THR A 32 -5.45 20.20 -1.51
C THR A 32 -4.13 20.00 -2.21
N SER A 33 -3.37 21.08 -2.32
CA SER A 33 -1.96 21.06 -2.70
C SER A 33 -1.21 22.23 -2.10
N GLU A 34 -0.04 21.98 -1.54
CA GLU A 34 0.80 23.05 -1.01
C GLU A 34 1.34 23.98 -2.13
N ARG A 35 1.77 23.39 -3.26
CA ARG A 35 2.45 24.12 -4.34
C ARG A 35 1.51 24.70 -5.39
N HIS A 36 0.28 24.24 -5.46
CA HIS A 36 -0.68 24.56 -6.52
C HIS A 36 -2.00 25.09 -5.95
N THR A 37 -1.98 25.65 -4.72
CA THR A 37 -3.17 26.28 -4.11
C THR A 37 -3.75 27.35 -5.04
N GLY A 38 -5.07 27.32 -5.24
CA GLY A 38 -5.78 28.26 -6.12
C GLY A 38 -5.76 27.88 -7.60
N GLU A 39 -5.04 26.84 -8.02
CA GLU A 39 -5.06 26.35 -9.38
C GLU A 39 -6.11 25.25 -9.55
N LYS A 40 -6.65 25.09 -10.76
CA LYS A 40 -7.51 23.93 -11.07
C LYS A 40 -6.68 22.66 -11.12
N ILE A 41 -7.21 21.55 -10.58
CA ILE A 41 -6.57 20.23 -10.67
C ILE A 41 -6.38 19.79 -12.13
N SER A 42 -7.30 20.15 -13.03
CA SER A 42 -7.21 19.87 -14.47
C SER A 42 -6.07 20.61 -15.19
N LYS A 43 -5.58 21.73 -14.63
CA LYS A 43 -4.38 22.40 -15.13
C LYS A 43 -3.12 21.57 -14.83
N LEU A 44 -3.09 20.92 -13.66
CA LEU A 44 -1.98 20.07 -13.23
C LEU A 44 -2.03 18.68 -13.91
N TYR A 45 -3.24 18.17 -14.12
CA TYR A 45 -3.55 16.88 -14.71
C TYR A 45 -4.54 17.07 -15.88
N PRO A 46 -4.06 17.38 -17.10
CA PRO A 46 -4.93 17.73 -18.24
C PRO A 46 -5.95 16.66 -18.63
N HIS A 47 -5.71 15.39 -18.31
CA HIS A 47 -6.66 14.30 -18.56
C HIS A 47 -7.92 14.39 -17.67
N LEU A 48 -7.92 15.21 -16.61
CA LEU A 48 -9.08 15.50 -15.77
C LEU A 48 -9.93 16.67 -16.29
N THR A 49 -9.56 17.28 -17.44
CA THR A 49 -10.30 18.41 -18.04
C THR A 49 -11.75 18.01 -18.33
N TYR A 50 -12.70 18.85 -17.92
CA TYR A 50 -14.16 18.60 -17.96
C TYR A 50 -14.67 17.46 -17.09
N ILE A 51 -13.81 16.77 -16.33
CA ILE A 51 -14.18 15.74 -15.36
C ILE A 51 -14.10 16.32 -13.95
N TYR A 52 -12.96 16.92 -13.62
CA TYR A 52 -12.71 17.61 -12.36
C TYR A 52 -12.08 18.97 -12.60
N ASP A 53 -12.85 20.02 -12.35
CA ASP A 53 -12.39 21.43 -12.43
C ASP A 53 -12.24 22.07 -11.04
N ASN A 54 -12.14 21.23 -9.99
CA ASN A 54 -11.95 21.66 -8.61
C ASN A 54 -10.71 22.54 -8.49
N ILE A 55 -10.84 23.65 -7.77
CA ILE A 55 -9.72 24.49 -7.37
C ILE A 55 -9.06 23.82 -6.16
N LEU A 56 -7.74 23.76 -6.16
CA LEU A 56 -6.96 23.18 -5.08
C LEU A 56 -6.99 24.11 -3.85
N ASP A 57 -7.50 23.59 -2.73
CA ASP A 57 -7.55 24.28 -1.44
C ASP A 57 -6.15 24.39 -0.82
N SER A 58 -5.98 25.34 0.13
CA SER A 58 -4.82 25.41 0.99
C SER A 58 -4.83 24.29 2.05
N MET A 59 -3.65 23.76 2.35
CA MET A 59 -3.48 22.81 3.46
C MET A 59 -3.62 23.46 4.84
N GLU A 60 -3.57 24.80 4.93
CA GLU A 60 -3.83 25.54 6.17
C GLU A 60 -5.30 25.46 6.61
N ASP A 61 -6.21 25.17 5.67
CA ASP A 61 -7.66 25.02 5.92
C ASP A 61 -8.05 23.61 6.41
N VAL A 62 -7.11 22.77 6.86
CA VAL A 62 -7.35 21.36 7.20
C VAL A 62 -8.52 21.15 8.16
N ARG A 63 -8.70 22.05 9.14
CA ARG A 63 -9.81 21.93 10.09
C ARG A 63 -11.18 22.10 9.39
N ARG A 64 -11.34 23.14 8.59
CA ARG A 64 -12.55 23.36 7.79
C ARG A 64 -12.81 22.20 6.84
N ILE A 65 -11.77 21.73 6.16
CA ILE A 65 -11.85 20.59 5.23
C ILE A 65 -12.33 19.33 5.97
N ALA A 66 -11.78 19.07 7.16
CA ALA A 66 -12.18 17.91 7.97
C ALA A 66 -13.61 18.03 8.51
N GLU A 67 -14.05 19.23 8.89
CA GLU A 67 -15.43 19.50 9.33
C GLU A 67 -16.46 19.29 8.19
N ASP A 68 -16.05 19.51 6.94
CA ASP A 68 -16.88 19.31 5.74
C ASP A 68 -16.85 17.86 5.21
N SER A 69 -16.08 16.96 5.82
CA SER A 69 -15.77 15.62 5.28
C SER A 69 -16.21 14.50 6.22
N ASP A 70 -16.67 13.39 5.63
CA ASP A 70 -16.84 12.11 6.32
C ASP A 70 -15.51 11.32 6.34
N VAL A 71 -14.70 11.48 5.27
CA VAL A 71 -13.42 10.78 5.10
C VAL A 71 -12.34 11.74 4.62
N LEU A 72 -11.16 11.62 5.19
CA LEU A 72 -9.97 12.39 4.84
C LEU A 72 -8.84 11.44 4.43
N PHE A 73 -8.44 11.45 3.17
CA PHE A 73 -7.23 10.78 2.71
C PHE A 73 -6.04 11.73 2.83
N ILE A 74 -4.96 11.28 3.47
CA ILE A 74 -3.71 12.04 3.58
C ILE A 74 -2.66 11.38 2.69
N ALA A 75 -2.38 11.99 1.53
CA ALA A 75 -1.41 11.52 0.55
C ALA A 75 -0.14 12.40 0.54
N LEU A 76 0.46 12.56 1.70
CA LEU A 76 1.63 13.39 1.94
C LEU A 76 2.89 12.55 2.23
N PRO A 77 4.09 13.14 2.10
CA PRO A 77 5.31 12.52 2.60
C PRO A 77 5.22 12.24 4.11
N HIS A 78 6.00 11.25 4.58
CA HIS A 78 6.12 10.94 6.01
C HIS A 78 6.54 12.18 6.83
N GLY A 79 6.10 12.25 8.09
CA GLY A 79 6.33 13.37 9.01
C GLY A 79 5.31 14.50 8.89
N HIS A 80 4.36 14.43 7.95
CA HIS A 80 3.38 15.49 7.72
C HIS A 80 1.98 15.14 8.27
N ALA A 81 1.56 13.88 8.23
CA ALA A 81 0.21 13.48 8.65
C ALA A 81 -0.03 13.76 10.14
N MET A 82 0.95 13.50 11.01
CA MET A 82 0.85 13.75 12.46
C MET A 82 0.46 15.18 12.81
N LYS A 83 0.97 16.19 12.09
CA LYS A 83 0.62 17.59 12.32
C LYS A 83 -0.84 17.87 11.98
N LEU A 84 -1.32 17.28 10.89
CA LEU A 84 -2.70 17.47 10.43
C LEU A 84 -3.68 16.78 11.37
N VAL A 85 -3.43 15.54 11.76
CA VAL A 85 -4.27 14.79 12.70
C VAL A 85 -4.40 15.54 14.03
N LYS A 86 -3.30 16.05 14.57
CA LYS A 86 -3.29 16.87 15.80
C LYS A 86 -4.03 18.21 15.67
N ALA A 87 -4.18 18.74 14.46
CA ALA A 87 -4.91 19.99 14.23
C ALA A 87 -6.46 19.81 14.23
N ILE A 88 -6.94 18.56 14.18
CA ILE A 88 -8.36 18.22 14.05
C ILE A 88 -8.86 17.26 15.15
N PRO A 89 -8.51 17.48 16.44
CA PRO A 89 -8.85 16.56 17.52
C PRO A 89 -10.38 16.50 17.70
N GLY A 90 -10.89 15.27 17.90
CA GLY A 90 -12.28 15.01 18.25
C GLY A 90 -13.29 15.22 17.12
N LEU A 91 -12.85 15.47 15.88
CA LEU A 91 -13.75 15.48 14.73
C LEU A 91 -14.16 14.06 14.34
N PRO A 92 -15.44 13.83 13.97
CA PRO A 92 -15.95 12.50 13.63
C PRO A 92 -15.59 12.10 12.18
N VAL A 93 -14.37 12.43 11.72
CA VAL A 93 -13.89 12.16 10.39
C VAL A 93 -13.01 10.90 10.40
N HIS A 94 -13.20 10.00 9.43
CA HIS A 94 -12.31 8.87 9.23
C HIS A 94 -11.07 9.32 8.47
N ILE A 95 -9.88 9.01 8.97
CA ILE A 95 -8.61 9.42 8.40
C ILE A 95 -7.87 8.19 7.88
N ILE A 96 -7.47 8.22 6.61
CA ILE A 96 -6.63 7.19 6.01
C ILE A 96 -5.32 7.84 5.56
N ASP A 97 -4.25 7.56 6.30
CA ASP A 97 -2.90 8.06 6.01
C ASP A 97 -2.18 7.12 5.05
N LEU A 98 -1.91 7.59 3.83
CA LEU A 98 -1.09 6.87 2.85
C LEU A 98 0.41 7.06 3.10
N GLY A 99 0.78 7.97 4.02
CA GLY A 99 2.12 8.12 4.54
C GLY A 99 2.53 6.96 5.45
N ALA A 100 3.62 7.14 6.18
CA ALA A 100 4.12 6.10 7.07
C ALA A 100 3.90 6.38 8.55
N ASP A 101 3.33 7.55 8.86
CA ASP A 101 3.32 8.11 10.21
C ASP A 101 2.52 7.23 11.19
N TYR A 102 1.53 6.50 10.70
CA TYR A 102 0.63 5.71 11.52
C TYR A 102 0.65 4.18 11.24
N ARG A 103 1.75 3.68 10.61
CA ARG A 103 1.88 2.25 10.27
C ARG A 103 2.44 1.38 11.40
N PHE A 104 3.21 1.97 12.31
CA PHE A 104 3.96 1.21 13.31
C PHE A 104 3.23 1.18 14.65
N ALA A 105 3.18 0.00 15.27
CA ALA A 105 2.70 -0.16 16.65
C ALA A 105 3.66 0.53 17.62
N ASP A 106 4.97 0.29 17.45
CA ASP A 106 6.04 0.95 18.22
C ASP A 106 6.58 2.15 17.43
N THR A 107 6.34 3.35 17.95
CA THR A 107 6.80 4.60 17.33
C THR A 107 8.33 4.76 17.34
N SER A 108 9.05 4.08 18.22
CA SER A 108 10.50 4.09 18.24
C SER A 108 11.11 3.43 17.00
N VAL A 109 10.43 2.42 16.43
CA VAL A 109 10.81 1.79 15.17
C VAL A 109 10.64 2.80 14.03
N TYR A 110 9.52 3.54 14.00
CA TYR A 110 9.34 4.61 13.02
C TYR A 110 10.46 5.64 13.12
N GLU A 111 10.77 6.16 14.32
CA GLU A 111 11.79 7.18 14.52
C GLU A 111 13.18 6.72 14.06
N SER A 112 13.53 5.47 14.36
CA SER A 112 14.83 4.91 14.00
C SER A 112 15.02 4.75 12.48
N TRP A 113 13.96 4.41 11.75
CA TRP A 113 14.05 4.14 10.31
C TRP A 113 13.71 5.35 9.43
N TYR A 114 12.87 6.25 9.91
CA TYR A 114 12.47 7.45 9.16
C TYR A 114 13.29 8.67 9.53
N HIS A 115 14.01 8.64 10.67
CA HIS A 115 14.81 9.75 11.22
C HIS A 115 13.97 11.01 11.44
N VAL A 116 12.70 10.82 11.80
CA VAL A 116 11.72 11.86 12.12
C VAL A 116 11.09 11.54 13.47
N PRO A 117 11.04 12.46 14.44
CA PRO A 117 10.35 12.25 15.70
C PRO A 117 8.86 11.98 15.48
N HIS A 118 8.33 10.98 16.15
CA HIS A 118 6.88 10.73 16.14
C HIS A 118 6.19 11.65 17.16
N THR A 119 5.46 12.65 16.64
CA THR A 119 4.87 13.69 17.51
C THR A 119 3.49 13.33 18.05
N ASP A 120 2.92 12.19 17.70
CA ASP A 120 1.57 11.73 18.07
C ASP A 120 1.55 10.24 18.46
N PRO A 121 2.38 9.82 19.46
CA PRO A 121 2.54 8.41 19.79
C PRO A 121 1.29 7.78 20.41
N GLU A 122 0.46 8.58 21.08
CA GLU A 122 -0.75 8.13 21.79
C GLU A 122 -1.99 8.01 20.88
N ALA A 123 -1.88 8.39 19.60
CA ALA A 123 -3.00 8.26 18.68
C ALA A 123 -3.43 6.79 18.52
N GLU A 124 -4.69 6.50 18.79
CA GLU A 124 -5.29 5.20 18.48
C GLU A 124 -5.33 5.03 16.96
N ARG A 125 -4.66 4.00 16.46
CA ARG A 125 -4.48 3.75 15.03
C ARG A 125 -4.52 2.27 14.69
N VAL A 126 -4.92 1.98 13.46
CA VAL A 126 -4.95 0.61 12.91
C VAL A 126 -4.06 0.52 11.68
N TYR A 127 -3.33 -0.58 11.56
CA TYR A 127 -2.56 -0.87 10.36
C TYR A 127 -3.48 -1.30 9.22
N GLY A 128 -3.43 -0.58 8.11
CA GLY A 128 -4.36 -0.67 7.00
C GLY A 128 -3.95 -1.66 5.91
N LEU A 129 -3.77 -2.93 6.23
CA LEU A 129 -3.71 -4.04 5.26
C LEU A 129 -5.00 -4.86 5.39
N SER A 130 -5.98 -4.57 4.53
CA SER A 130 -7.37 -5.01 4.64
C SER A 130 -7.54 -6.51 4.87
N GLU A 131 -6.80 -7.33 4.15
CA GLU A 131 -6.89 -8.78 4.20
C GLU A 131 -6.46 -9.37 5.56
N LEU A 132 -5.62 -8.67 6.31
CA LEU A 132 -5.11 -9.17 7.60
C LEU A 132 -5.77 -8.51 8.81
N TYR A 133 -6.21 -7.25 8.66
CA TYR A 133 -6.67 -6.43 9.78
C TYR A 133 -8.11 -5.94 9.63
N ARG A 134 -8.91 -6.62 8.78
CA ARG A 134 -10.30 -6.23 8.46
C ARG A 134 -11.16 -5.92 9.70
N ASP A 135 -11.11 -6.77 10.72
CA ASP A 135 -11.92 -6.57 11.91
C ASP A 135 -11.48 -5.36 12.73
N ALA A 136 -10.18 -5.08 12.79
CA ALA A 136 -9.65 -3.90 13.45
C ALA A 136 -9.93 -2.62 12.65
N ILE A 137 -9.94 -2.70 11.32
CA ILE A 137 -10.25 -1.56 10.43
C ILE A 137 -11.73 -1.16 10.55
N ARG A 138 -12.61 -2.10 10.85
CA ARG A 138 -14.05 -1.85 10.94
C ARG A 138 -14.37 -0.82 12.04
N GLY A 139 -14.87 0.34 11.64
CA GLY A 139 -15.17 1.46 12.54
C GLY A 139 -13.93 2.25 13.01
N ALA A 140 -12.73 1.94 12.54
CA ALA A 140 -11.53 2.70 12.90
C ALA A 140 -11.57 4.13 12.37
N HIS A 141 -11.15 5.09 13.19
CA HIS A 141 -11.08 6.51 12.80
C HIS A 141 -9.76 6.90 12.17
N LEU A 142 -8.66 6.25 12.53
CA LEU A 142 -7.32 6.53 11.99
C LEU A 142 -6.68 5.23 11.52
N ILE A 143 -6.37 5.19 10.21
CA ILE A 143 -5.83 4.01 9.55
C ILE A 143 -4.51 4.39 8.87
N GLY A 144 -3.41 3.75 9.26
CA GLY A 144 -2.12 3.83 8.58
C GLY A 144 -2.09 2.86 7.40
N ASN A 145 -2.33 3.34 6.19
CA ASN A 145 -2.41 2.50 4.99
C ASN A 145 -1.07 1.84 4.66
N ALA A 146 -1.07 0.54 4.39
CA ALA A 146 0.14 -0.23 4.11
C ALA A 146 0.95 0.31 2.93
N GLY A 147 2.27 0.18 2.98
CA GLY A 147 3.17 0.55 1.88
C GLY A 147 3.06 -0.40 0.69
N CYS A 148 3.51 0.05 -0.48
CA CYS A 148 3.32 -0.73 -1.71
C CYS A 148 4.13 -2.04 -1.74
N TYR A 149 5.41 -2.00 -1.42
CA TYR A 149 6.21 -3.23 -1.31
C TYR A 149 5.77 -4.10 -0.13
N THR A 150 5.35 -3.47 0.97
CA THR A 150 4.90 -4.19 2.16
C THR A 150 3.63 -4.97 1.86
N THR A 151 2.67 -4.37 1.18
CA THR A 151 1.44 -5.06 0.72
C THR A 151 1.77 -6.31 -0.09
N ALA A 152 2.61 -6.19 -1.13
CA ALA A 152 2.96 -7.33 -1.98
C ALA A 152 3.68 -8.44 -1.19
N SER A 153 4.64 -8.07 -0.34
CA SER A 153 5.50 -9.01 0.39
C SER A 153 4.76 -9.71 1.53
N ILE A 154 3.99 -8.95 2.31
CA ILE A 154 3.23 -9.50 3.45
C ILE A 154 2.17 -10.47 2.94
N LEU A 155 1.40 -10.10 1.90
CA LEU A 155 0.39 -10.99 1.34
C LEU A 155 1.00 -12.27 0.75
N ALA A 156 2.22 -12.18 0.16
CA ALA A 156 2.92 -13.36 -0.35
C ALA A 156 3.34 -14.34 0.77
N LEU A 157 3.74 -13.84 1.93
CA LEU A 157 4.40 -14.65 2.97
C LEU A 157 3.47 -15.05 4.12
N THR A 158 2.37 -14.33 4.34
CA THR A 158 1.45 -14.56 5.46
C THR A 158 0.99 -16.02 5.61
N PRO A 159 0.54 -16.75 4.56
CA PRO A 159 0.11 -18.13 4.75
C PRO A 159 1.21 -19.04 5.28
N LEU A 160 2.45 -18.78 4.87
CA LEU A 160 3.61 -19.58 5.24
C LEU A 160 4.03 -19.36 6.69
N VAL A 161 4.08 -18.09 7.13
CA VAL A 161 4.50 -17.75 8.49
C VAL A 161 3.41 -18.08 9.51
N GLN A 162 2.12 -17.86 9.19
CA GLN A 162 0.99 -18.23 10.06
C GLN A 162 0.92 -19.73 10.37
N LYS A 163 1.37 -20.57 9.45
CA LYS A 163 1.35 -22.02 9.57
C LYS A 163 2.72 -22.62 9.96
N HIS A 164 3.70 -21.74 10.22
CA HIS A 164 5.08 -22.15 10.52
C HIS A 164 5.67 -23.11 9.48
N LEU A 165 5.33 -22.91 8.21
CA LEU A 165 5.81 -23.76 7.10
C LEU A 165 7.22 -23.41 6.65
N VAL A 166 7.79 -22.29 7.15
CA VAL A 166 9.11 -21.81 6.78
C VAL A 166 9.93 -21.43 8.01
N GLN A 167 11.26 -21.43 7.85
CA GLN A 167 12.18 -20.92 8.87
C GLN A 167 12.12 -19.38 8.87
N MET A 168 11.78 -18.77 10.00
CA MET A 168 11.44 -17.33 10.12
C MET A 168 12.63 -16.39 9.91
N ASP A 169 13.86 -16.90 10.00
CA ASP A 169 15.12 -16.16 9.75
C ASP A 169 15.69 -16.38 8.33
N SER A 170 14.99 -17.16 7.49
CA SER A 170 15.48 -17.55 6.15
C SER A 170 14.83 -16.74 5.01
N ILE A 171 14.01 -15.74 5.33
CA ILE A 171 13.18 -15.02 4.36
C ILE A 171 14.02 -13.97 3.64
N LEU A 172 14.03 -14.07 2.30
CA LEU A 172 14.65 -13.11 1.40
C LEU A 172 13.58 -12.57 0.44
N ILE A 173 13.57 -11.26 0.22
CA ILE A 173 12.61 -10.61 -0.66
C ILE A 173 13.36 -9.72 -1.63
N ASP A 174 13.29 -10.07 -2.92
CA ASP A 174 13.69 -9.21 -4.02
C ASP A 174 12.41 -8.64 -4.66
N ALA A 175 12.24 -7.32 -4.64
CA ALA A 175 11.05 -6.70 -5.16
C ALA A 175 11.37 -5.61 -6.18
N VAL A 176 10.68 -5.64 -7.30
CA VAL A 176 10.84 -4.71 -8.43
C VAL A 176 9.64 -3.79 -8.49
N SER A 177 9.86 -2.48 -8.55
CA SER A 177 8.80 -1.47 -8.71
C SER A 177 8.98 -0.64 -9.97
N GLY A 178 7.88 -0.25 -10.57
CA GLY A 178 7.84 0.85 -11.53
C GLY A 178 8.16 2.19 -10.87
N VAL A 179 8.64 3.14 -11.68
CA VAL A 179 9.18 4.45 -11.24
C VAL A 179 8.15 5.34 -10.54
N SER A 180 6.86 5.16 -10.80
CA SER A 180 5.81 5.91 -10.09
C SER A 180 5.85 5.73 -8.57
N GLY A 181 6.42 4.60 -8.09
CA GLY A 181 6.67 4.35 -6.67
C GLY A 181 7.66 5.33 -6.02
N ALA A 182 8.53 5.97 -6.80
CA ALA A 182 9.44 7.01 -6.33
C ALA A 182 8.78 8.38 -6.11
N GLY A 183 7.50 8.52 -6.47
CA GLY A 183 6.72 9.75 -6.37
C GLY A 183 6.91 10.69 -7.56
N ARG A 184 6.10 11.78 -7.59
CA ARG A 184 6.07 12.75 -8.70
C ARG A 184 7.19 13.80 -8.64
N THR A 185 7.75 14.03 -7.46
CA THR A 185 8.81 15.03 -7.30
C THR A 185 10.05 14.62 -8.08
N PRO A 186 10.56 15.45 -9.01
CA PRO A 186 11.74 15.13 -9.81
C PRO A 186 12.96 14.86 -8.94
N LYS A 187 13.72 13.82 -9.31
CA LYS A 187 15.02 13.47 -8.73
C LYS A 187 15.97 13.15 -9.88
N GLU A 188 17.26 13.36 -9.67
CA GLU A 188 18.29 13.03 -10.65
C GLU A 188 18.17 11.53 -11.09
N SER A 189 18.10 10.64 -10.11
CA SER A 189 17.99 9.18 -10.35
C SER A 189 16.70 8.72 -11.06
N THR A 190 15.69 9.58 -11.18
CA THR A 190 14.44 9.31 -11.91
C THR A 190 14.27 10.19 -13.15
N HIS A 191 15.28 10.98 -13.49
CA HIS A 191 15.32 11.76 -14.72
C HIS A 191 15.39 10.83 -15.94
N PHE A 192 14.68 11.14 -17.01
CA PHE A 192 14.48 10.21 -18.13
C PHE A 192 15.77 9.60 -18.69
N PRO A 193 16.86 10.37 -19.00
CA PRO A 193 18.10 9.79 -19.50
C PRO A 193 18.82 8.88 -18.50
N GLU A 194 18.66 9.12 -17.18
CA GLU A 194 19.30 8.34 -16.13
C GLU A 194 18.51 7.07 -15.79
N PHE A 195 17.20 7.12 -15.98
CA PHE A 195 16.29 6.03 -15.61
C PHE A 195 15.88 5.14 -16.78
N TYR A 196 15.74 5.71 -17.98
CA TYR A 196 15.35 4.95 -19.16
C TYR A 196 16.42 3.87 -19.44
N ASP A 197 15.98 2.63 -19.69
CA ASP A 197 16.85 1.50 -19.94
C ASP A 197 17.76 1.09 -18.76
N SER A 198 17.47 1.58 -17.55
CA SER A 198 18.20 1.29 -16.32
C SER A 198 17.37 0.42 -15.37
N PHE A 199 18.00 -0.59 -14.80
CA PHE A 199 17.45 -1.47 -13.77
C PHE A 199 18.38 -1.46 -12.56
N THR A 200 17.93 -0.91 -11.43
CA THR A 200 18.82 -0.60 -10.31
C THR A 200 18.26 -1.06 -8.98
N ALA A 201 19.07 -1.75 -8.16
CA ALA A 201 18.79 -1.98 -6.75
C ALA A 201 19.03 -0.71 -5.95
N TYR A 202 18.25 -0.47 -4.89
CA TYR A 202 18.43 0.66 -4.00
C TYR A 202 18.03 0.31 -2.57
N GLY A 203 18.54 1.04 -1.59
CA GLY A 203 18.11 0.95 -0.21
C GLY A 203 18.25 -0.44 0.43
N ALA A 204 19.12 -1.32 -0.07
CA ALA A 204 19.41 -2.58 0.58
C ALA A 204 19.84 -2.32 2.04
N VAL A 205 19.34 -3.13 2.97
CA VAL A 205 19.50 -3.05 4.44
C VAL A 205 19.02 -1.74 5.10
N SER A 206 18.56 -0.75 4.32
CA SER A 206 18.15 0.56 4.83
C SER A 206 16.76 1.03 4.35
N HIS A 207 16.05 0.20 3.58
CA HIS A 207 14.74 0.56 3.07
C HIS A 207 13.70 0.56 4.19
N ARG A 208 12.93 1.64 4.29
CA ARG A 208 11.95 1.90 5.37
C ARG A 208 10.77 0.94 5.41
N HIS A 209 10.55 0.14 4.38
CA HIS A 209 9.54 -0.92 4.39
C HIS A 209 10.01 -2.19 5.10
N THR A 210 11.32 -2.37 5.35
CA THR A 210 11.83 -3.56 6.05
C THR A 210 11.15 -3.78 7.39
N PRO A 211 11.18 -2.82 8.35
CA PRO A 211 10.56 -3.02 9.66
C PRO A 211 9.03 -3.15 9.60
N GLU A 212 8.39 -2.55 8.60
CA GLU A 212 6.94 -2.68 8.39
C GLU A 212 6.56 -4.11 7.99
N ILE A 213 7.36 -4.75 7.11
CA ILE A 213 7.17 -6.16 6.72
C ILE A 213 7.44 -7.07 7.91
N GLU A 214 8.55 -6.85 8.63
CA GLU A 214 8.91 -7.64 9.82
C GLU A 214 7.85 -7.56 10.91
N GLN A 215 7.33 -6.36 11.21
CA GLN A 215 6.24 -6.17 12.18
C GLN A 215 5.02 -7.03 11.82
N ALA A 216 4.50 -6.86 10.61
CA ALA A 216 3.28 -7.56 10.22
C ALA A 216 3.48 -9.08 10.14
N LEU A 217 4.60 -9.57 9.61
CA LEU A 217 4.88 -11.00 9.55
C LEU A 217 5.11 -11.60 10.94
N SER A 218 5.77 -10.87 11.85
CA SER A 218 5.96 -11.31 13.25
C SER A 218 4.63 -11.41 13.99
N GLU A 219 3.73 -10.44 13.81
CA GLU A 219 2.37 -10.50 14.36
C GLU A 219 1.60 -11.71 13.85
N GLN A 220 1.72 -12.01 12.54
CA GLN A 220 1.04 -13.13 11.92
C GLN A 220 1.64 -14.49 12.31
N ALA A 221 2.93 -14.55 12.56
CA ALA A 221 3.64 -15.75 13.02
C ALA A 221 3.47 -16.00 14.53
N GLY A 222 3.22 -14.95 15.33
CA GLY A 222 3.27 -15.00 16.80
C GLY A 222 4.68 -15.11 17.37
N GLU A 223 5.71 -14.91 16.54
CA GLU A 223 7.13 -14.93 16.90
C GLU A 223 7.93 -13.97 16.02
N PRO A 224 9.14 -13.55 16.42
CA PRO A 224 9.95 -12.64 15.60
C PRO A 224 10.30 -13.21 14.23
N VAL A 225 10.05 -12.42 13.18
CA VAL A 225 10.45 -12.68 11.80
C VAL A 225 11.48 -11.64 11.38
N THR A 226 12.58 -12.09 10.81
CA THR A 226 13.64 -11.22 10.27
C THR A 226 13.83 -11.50 8.79
N ILE A 227 13.93 -10.43 7.99
CA ILE A 227 14.03 -10.54 6.53
C ILE A 227 15.26 -9.82 5.97
N ASN A 228 15.71 -10.28 4.80
CA ASN A 228 16.49 -9.44 3.91
C ASN A 228 15.56 -8.90 2.81
N PHE A 229 15.49 -7.59 2.68
CA PHE A 229 14.67 -6.92 1.67
C PHE A 229 15.54 -6.09 0.72
N THR A 230 15.47 -6.40 -0.56
CA THR A 230 16.21 -5.71 -1.64
C THR A 230 15.23 -5.16 -2.67
N PRO A 231 14.86 -3.88 -2.61
CA PRO A 231 14.03 -3.27 -3.62
C PRO A 231 14.83 -2.88 -4.86
N HIS A 232 14.17 -2.95 -6.03
CA HIS A 232 14.70 -2.52 -7.31
C HIS A 232 13.73 -1.56 -7.99
N LEU A 233 14.28 -0.65 -8.79
CA LEU A 233 13.53 0.21 -9.67
C LEU A 233 13.73 -0.22 -11.12
N ALA A 234 12.63 -0.46 -11.84
CA ALA A 234 12.63 -0.87 -13.23
C ALA A 234 12.08 0.25 -14.15
N PRO A 235 12.52 0.35 -15.41
CA PRO A 235 12.09 1.37 -16.36
C PRO A 235 10.67 1.10 -16.91
N ILE A 236 9.74 0.87 -16.00
CA ILE A 236 8.31 0.77 -16.25
C ILE A 236 7.56 1.79 -15.40
N ALA A 237 6.39 2.23 -15.85
CA ALA A 237 5.65 3.25 -15.13
C ALA A 237 5.05 2.73 -13.82
N ARG A 238 4.37 1.58 -13.86
CA ARG A 238 3.58 1.00 -12.77
C ARG A 238 3.84 -0.48 -12.58
N GLY A 239 3.54 -0.96 -11.38
CA GLY A 239 3.54 -2.35 -10.97
C GLY A 239 4.65 -2.68 -10.00
N ILE A 240 4.38 -3.62 -9.10
CA ILE A 240 5.37 -4.29 -8.25
C ILE A 240 5.30 -5.78 -8.54
N LEU A 241 6.47 -6.39 -8.66
CA LEU A 241 6.66 -7.83 -8.60
C LEU A 241 7.59 -8.12 -7.42
N ALA A 242 7.08 -8.75 -6.38
CA ALA A 242 7.87 -9.25 -5.27
C ALA A 242 8.19 -10.74 -5.49
N THR A 243 9.46 -11.12 -5.37
CA THR A 243 9.91 -12.50 -5.34
C THR A 243 10.43 -12.81 -3.94
N CYS A 244 9.71 -13.66 -3.23
CA CYS A 244 10.00 -14.00 -1.85
C CYS A 244 10.54 -15.43 -1.78
N TYR A 245 11.67 -15.64 -1.13
CA TYR A 245 12.28 -16.94 -0.92
C TYR A 245 12.28 -17.26 0.57
N ALA A 246 11.94 -18.48 0.94
CA ALA A 246 12.11 -18.98 2.29
C ALA A 246 12.47 -20.46 2.31
N ARG A 247 13.23 -20.90 3.31
CA ARG A 247 13.51 -22.31 3.53
C ARG A 247 12.28 -22.95 4.18
N LEU A 248 11.81 -24.06 3.63
CA LEU A 248 10.74 -24.84 4.25
C LEU A 248 11.19 -25.40 5.60
N ALA A 249 10.28 -25.49 6.53
CA ALA A 249 10.48 -26.20 7.79
C ALA A 249 10.56 -27.73 7.52
N ASP A 250 11.18 -28.47 8.45
CA ASP A 250 11.35 -29.90 8.30
C ASP A 250 10.00 -30.63 8.23
N GLY A 251 9.86 -31.51 7.27
CA GLY A 251 8.67 -32.33 7.04
C GLY A 251 7.52 -31.62 6.32
N VAL A 252 7.65 -30.34 5.95
CA VAL A 252 6.63 -29.61 5.17
C VAL A 252 6.60 -30.14 3.74
N THR A 253 5.41 -30.44 3.28
CA THR A 253 5.12 -30.94 1.93
C THR A 253 4.65 -29.81 1.00
N GLU A 254 4.59 -30.08 -0.28
CA GLU A 254 4.01 -29.15 -1.27
C GLU A 254 2.51 -28.95 -1.04
N GLU A 255 1.83 -29.99 -0.60
CA GLU A 255 0.39 -29.98 -0.29
C GLU A 255 0.08 -29.12 0.94
N ASP A 256 0.97 -29.07 1.93
CA ASP A 256 0.83 -28.18 3.10
C ASP A 256 0.89 -26.70 2.68
N VAL A 257 1.79 -26.38 1.76
CA VAL A 257 1.90 -25.02 1.20
C VAL A 257 0.65 -24.67 0.40
N ASP A 258 0.20 -25.55 -0.50
CA ASP A 258 -1.01 -25.33 -1.30
C ASP A 258 -2.23 -25.12 -0.39
N ALA A 259 -2.39 -25.95 0.65
CA ALA A 259 -3.47 -25.85 1.62
C ALA A 259 -3.43 -24.55 2.42
N ALA A 260 -2.24 -24.07 2.81
CA ALA A 260 -2.09 -22.83 3.55
C ALA A 260 -2.55 -21.62 2.73
N PHE A 261 -2.13 -21.50 1.47
CA PHE A 261 -2.59 -20.44 0.57
C PHE A 261 -4.10 -20.51 0.33
N ALA A 262 -4.63 -21.68 0.00
CA ALA A 262 -6.05 -21.87 -0.24
C ALA A 262 -6.89 -21.50 0.99
N ALA A 263 -6.52 -21.98 2.18
CA ALA A 263 -7.24 -21.69 3.41
C ALA A 263 -7.19 -20.20 3.81
N ARG A 264 -6.04 -19.52 3.60
CA ARG A 264 -5.90 -18.14 4.01
C ARG A 264 -6.65 -17.16 3.11
N TYR A 265 -6.72 -17.45 1.81
CA TYR A 265 -7.24 -16.50 0.83
C TYR A 265 -8.52 -16.95 0.11
N ALA A 266 -9.21 -17.98 0.62
CA ALA A 266 -10.45 -18.51 0.02
C ALA A 266 -11.53 -17.44 -0.17
N ASP A 267 -11.67 -16.53 0.80
CA ASP A 267 -12.71 -15.50 0.84
C ASP A 267 -12.18 -14.09 0.53
N GLU A 268 -10.93 -13.97 0.06
CA GLU A 268 -10.28 -12.68 -0.21
C GLU A 268 -10.47 -12.27 -1.68
N PHE A 269 -11.45 -11.43 -1.96
CA PHE A 269 -11.83 -11.05 -3.32
C PHE A 269 -10.68 -10.48 -4.15
N PHE A 270 -9.80 -9.67 -3.55
CA PHE A 270 -8.70 -9.04 -4.27
C PHE A 270 -7.43 -9.90 -4.35
N ILE A 271 -7.42 -11.10 -3.76
CA ILE A 271 -6.29 -12.01 -3.88
C ILE A 271 -6.63 -13.08 -4.93
N ARG A 272 -5.84 -13.12 -6.02
CA ARG A 272 -5.97 -14.15 -7.04
C ARG A 272 -4.84 -15.15 -6.90
N LEU A 273 -5.15 -16.34 -6.41
CA LEU A 273 -4.21 -17.45 -6.35
C LEU A 273 -4.09 -18.07 -7.74
N LEU A 274 -2.97 -17.86 -8.42
CA LEU A 274 -2.69 -18.46 -9.72
C LEU A 274 -2.24 -19.92 -9.59
N GLY A 275 -1.89 -20.32 -8.36
CA GLY A 275 -1.50 -21.68 -8.03
C GLY A 275 -0.02 -21.96 -8.23
N ARG A 276 0.35 -23.20 -7.88
CA ARG A 276 1.72 -23.71 -8.00
C ARG A 276 2.10 -23.84 -9.49
N GLY A 277 3.29 -23.35 -9.84
CA GLY A 277 3.83 -23.43 -11.19
C GLY A 277 3.48 -22.27 -12.11
N ALA A 278 2.60 -21.34 -11.69
CA ALA A 278 2.26 -20.17 -12.46
C ALA A 278 3.23 -18.99 -12.20
N TYR A 279 3.12 -17.95 -13.03
CA TYR A 279 3.92 -16.71 -12.91
C TYR A 279 3.01 -15.50 -13.04
N PRO A 280 2.85 -14.68 -11.98
CA PRO A 280 2.11 -13.43 -12.06
C PRO A 280 2.90 -12.38 -12.86
N SER A 281 2.18 -11.38 -13.37
CA SER A 281 2.78 -10.27 -14.11
C SER A 281 2.16 -8.96 -13.68
N THR A 282 2.98 -7.92 -13.54
CA THR A 282 2.52 -6.55 -13.24
C THR A 282 1.50 -6.03 -14.25
N LYS A 283 1.56 -6.52 -15.50
CA LYS A 283 0.62 -6.17 -16.56
C LYS A 283 -0.81 -6.69 -16.29
N TYR A 284 -0.94 -7.83 -15.59
CA TYR A 284 -2.24 -8.48 -15.36
C TYR A 284 -3.03 -7.90 -14.17
N VAL A 285 -2.39 -7.01 -13.40
CA VAL A 285 -2.99 -6.32 -12.25
C VAL A 285 -3.08 -4.80 -12.45
N ARG A 286 -2.59 -4.29 -13.56
CA ARG A 286 -2.46 -2.86 -13.84
C ARG A 286 -3.81 -2.13 -13.77
N GLY A 287 -3.86 -1.07 -12.96
CA GLY A 287 -5.03 -0.22 -12.77
C GLY A 287 -6.10 -0.81 -11.87
N THR A 288 -5.85 -1.95 -11.20
CA THR A 288 -6.80 -2.66 -10.35
C THR A 288 -6.28 -2.92 -8.95
N ASN A 289 -7.20 -3.27 -8.03
CA ASN A 289 -6.87 -3.61 -6.64
C ASN A 289 -6.51 -5.09 -6.44
N TYR A 290 -6.30 -5.85 -7.53
CA TYR A 290 -5.90 -7.25 -7.41
C TYR A 290 -4.44 -7.42 -7.01
N CYS A 291 -4.19 -8.50 -6.23
CA CYS A 291 -2.89 -9.06 -5.94
C CYS A 291 -2.84 -10.48 -6.47
N ASP A 292 -1.99 -10.74 -7.47
CA ASP A 292 -1.78 -12.07 -8.04
C ASP A 292 -0.66 -12.77 -7.30
N ILE A 293 -0.91 -13.98 -6.77
CA ILE A 293 0.06 -14.76 -6.02
C ILE A 293 0.23 -16.14 -6.67
N ALA A 294 1.49 -16.57 -6.83
CA ALA A 294 1.87 -17.89 -7.27
C ALA A 294 3.11 -18.37 -6.53
N TRP A 295 3.35 -19.67 -6.49
CA TRP A 295 4.50 -20.23 -5.81
C TRP A 295 5.10 -21.44 -6.53
N HIS A 296 6.38 -21.67 -6.23
CA HIS A 296 7.15 -22.84 -6.66
C HIS A 296 7.89 -23.40 -5.45
N ILE A 297 8.13 -24.70 -5.46
CA ILE A 297 9.00 -25.35 -4.48
C ILE A 297 10.18 -25.93 -5.23
N ASP A 298 11.38 -25.59 -4.82
CA ASP A 298 12.62 -26.19 -5.33
C ASP A 298 13.08 -27.30 -4.37
N PRO A 299 12.87 -28.58 -4.72
CA PRO A 299 13.22 -29.69 -3.84
C PRO A 299 14.74 -29.84 -3.63
N ARG A 300 15.58 -29.30 -4.54
CA ARG A 300 17.04 -29.35 -4.43
C ARG A 300 17.57 -28.45 -3.33
N THR A 301 16.92 -27.30 -3.12
CA THR A 301 17.33 -26.29 -2.13
C THR A 301 16.44 -26.28 -0.89
N HIS A 302 15.37 -27.06 -0.91
CA HIS A 302 14.33 -27.10 0.12
C HIS A 302 13.75 -25.69 0.40
N ARG A 303 13.46 -24.95 -0.68
CA ARG A 303 12.92 -23.59 -0.61
C ARG A 303 11.59 -23.46 -1.34
N VAL A 304 10.71 -22.67 -0.74
CA VAL A 304 9.56 -22.10 -1.45
C VAL A 304 9.95 -20.75 -2.03
N ILE A 305 9.48 -20.49 -3.25
CA ILE A 305 9.61 -19.22 -3.95
C ILE A 305 8.21 -18.72 -4.24
N VAL A 306 7.85 -17.60 -3.64
CA VAL A 306 6.51 -16.99 -3.82
C VAL A 306 6.64 -15.71 -4.63
N PHE A 307 5.80 -15.59 -5.64
CA PHE A 307 5.69 -14.39 -6.46
C PHE A 307 4.39 -13.67 -6.11
N SER A 308 4.46 -12.35 -5.96
CA SER A 308 3.30 -11.49 -5.76
C SER A 308 3.37 -10.29 -6.69
N ALA A 309 2.31 -10.03 -7.46
CA ALA A 309 2.22 -8.88 -8.35
C ALA A 309 1.03 -8.00 -7.99
N ILE A 310 1.27 -6.69 -7.91
CA ILE A 310 0.26 -5.66 -7.67
C ILE A 310 0.49 -4.43 -8.55
N ASP A 311 -0.54 -3.59 -8.73
CA ASP A 311 -0.33 -2.20 -9.14
C ASP A 311 0.10 -1.38 -7.90
N ASN A 312 1.29 -0.79 -7.95
CA ASN A 312 1.87 -0.06 -6.82
C ASN A 312 1.10 1.20 -6.42
N LEU A 313 0.31 1.80 -7.32
CA LEU A 313 -0.53 2.97 -7.04
C LEU A 313 -1.95 2.58 -6.64
N VAL A 314 -2.43 1.39 -7.01
CA VAL A 314 -3.77 0.91 -6.65
C VAL A 314 -3.70 0.03 -5.41
N LYS A 315 -3.48 -1.27 -5.54
CA LYS A 315 -3.38 -2.18 -4.37
C LYS A 315 -2.24 -1.78 -3.42
N GLY A 316 -1.18 -1.21 -3.96
CA GLY A 316 -0.05 -0.71 -3.16
C GLY A 316 -0.27 0.65 -2.49
N ALA A 317 -1.35 1.39 -2.80
CA ALA A 317 -1.59 2.73 -2.27
C ALA A 317 -3.08 3.10 -2.26
N ALA A 318 -3.58 3.78 -3.32
CA ALA A 318 -4.91 4.39 -3.35
C ALA A 318 -6.05 3.37 -3.29
N GLY A 319 -5.94 2.24 -3.98
CA GLY A 319 -6.96 1.19 -3.96
C GLY A 319 -7.07 0.53 -2.58
N GLN A 320 -5.93 0.22 -1.94
CA GLN A 320 -5.89 -0.27 -0.56
C GLN A 320 -6.52 0.74 0.41
N ALA A 321 -6.25 2.05 0.22
CA ALA A 321 -6.83 3.10 1.04
C ALA A 321 -8.36 3.18 0.90
N ILE A 322 -8.89 3.04 -0.32
CA ILE A 322 -10.35 3.01 -0.57
C ILE A 322 -10.96 1.71 -0.03
N GLN A 323 -10.28 0.57 -0.14
CA GLN A 323 -10.72 -0.69 0.47
C GLN A 323 -10.81 -0.55 1.99
N ASN A 324 -9.82 0.07 2.64
CA ASN A 324 -9.83 0.38 4.07
C ASN A 324 -10.99 1.33 4.44
N MET A 325 -11.23 2.37 3.63
CA MET A 325 -12.38 3.28 3.80
C MET A 325 -13.70 2.51 3.76
N ASN A 326 -13.89 1.65 2.77
CA ASN A 326 -15.10 0.87 2.63
C ASN A 326 -15.36 0.00 3.86
N ILE A 327 -14.34 -0.71 4.35
CA ILE A 327 -14.42 -1.55 5.55
C ILE A 327 -14.71 -0.70 6.79
N ALA A 328 -14.01 0.41 6.98
CA ALA A 328 -14.20 1.29 8.13
C ALA A 328 -15.63 1.83 8.24
N LEU A 329 -16.24 2.12 7.10
CA LEU A 329 -17.61 2.63 6.99
C LEU A 329 -18.68 1.52 6.87
N GLY A 330 -18.31 0.25 6.94
CA GLY A 330 -19.24 -0.88 6.85
C GLY A 330 -19.83 -1.10 5.45
N LEU A 331 -19.16 -0.61 4.40
CA LEU A 331 -19.51 -0.89 3.01
C LEU A 331 -18.88 -2.22 2.53
N ASP A 332 -19.38 -2.75 1.42
CA ASP A 332 -18.67 -3.83 0.71
C ASP A 332 -17.29 -3.31 0.27
N GLU A 333 -16.23 -4.01 0.68
CA GLU A 333 -14.85 -3.60 0.41
C GLU A 333 -14.52 -3.46 -1.09
N ARG A 334 -15.29 -4.12 -1.97
CA ARG A 334 -15.16 -4.06 -3.43
C ARG A 334 -15.74 -2.79 -4.05
N THR A 335 -16.55 -2.03 -3.30
CA THR A 335 -17.27 -0.86 -3.82
C THR A 335 -16.29 0.13 -4.47
N GLY A 336 -16.51 0.44 -5.74
CA GLY A 336 -15.66 1.33 -6.55
C GLY A 336 -14.31 0.74 -6.98
N LEU A 337 -13.99 -0.51 -6.60
CA LEU A 337 -12.70 -1.16 -6.87
C LEU A 337 -12.78 -2.41 -7.75
N ASP A 338 -13.99 -2.88 -8.07
CA ASP A 338 -14.18 -4.04 -8.96
C ASP A 338 -13.94 -3.65 -10.42
N LEU A 339 -12.68 -3.54 -10.77
CA LEU A 339 -12.21 -3.07 -12.07
C LEU A 339 -11.51 -4.19 -12.84
N VAL A 340 -11.65 -4.17 -14.16
CA VAL A 340 -10.89 -5.06 -15.04
C VAL A 340 -9.51 -4.47 -15.31
N PRO A 341 -8.42 -5.28 -15.23
CA PRO A 341 -7.07 -4.80 -15.52
C PRO A 341 -6.93 -4.18 -16.91
N MET A 342 -6.16 -3.09 -16.98
CA MET A 342 -5.83 -2.45 -18.27
C MET A 342 -4.78 -3.29 -19.02
N TYR A 343 -5.16 -3.76 -20.22
CA TYR A 343 -4.30 -4.56 -21.09
C TYR A 343 -4.42 -4.08 -22.54
N PRO A 344 -3.36 -3.95 -23.32
CA PRO A 344 -1.97 -4.33 -23.09
C PRO A 344 -1.17 -3.43 -22.16
#